data_3336c4e7ad272548cb8a141b92aa73a3
#
_entry.id   3336c4e7ad272548cb8a141b92aa73a3
#
_cell.length_a   1.000
_cell.length_b   1.000
_cell.length_c   1.000
_cell.angle_alpha   90.00
_cell.angle_beta   90.00
_cell.angle_gamma   90.00
#
_symmetry.space_group_name_H-M   'P 1'
#
loop_
_entity.id
_entity.type
_entity.pdbx_description
1 polymer ?
#
loop_
_entity_poly.entity_id
_entity_poly.type
_entity_poly.pdbx_seq_one_letter_code
_entity_poly.pdbx_strand_id
1 'polypeptide(L)'
;RDRLRSRGLGDVYKRQIRAYEKNNDHVLPGRFSDVYSDVTLPGQVDLTNVSATGTSSVKLTWQTVDGINGYMIYRLDTADGKYKQVATVKSAQTLFYTDQKLAAGKTYKYKVCAYKTYKDKNYKGAYSTEKQVKIKKTEKPAKVKTIKLSTKDAAVTVQWSKVSGATGYQVYRLNTKTGKYTKIAAVKGTSYRNTKLKKGATYRYKVRAYKTVNKKNYYGAFSNTTAIKVK
;
A
#
# COMPACT_ATOMS: atom_id res chain seq x y z
N ARG A 1 -29.33 20.00 43.84
CA ARG A 1 -28.41 19.85 42.67
C ARG A 1 -27.82 18.44 42.69
N ASP A 2 -28.49 17.49 42.04
CA ASP A 2 -27.92 16.16 41.83
C ASP A 2 -26.87 16.25 40.72
N ARG A 3 -25.61 16.05 41.09
CA ARG A 3 -24.53 15.84 40.15
C ARG A 3 -24.69 14.44 39.53
N LEU A 4 -25.24 14.37 38.32
CA LEU A 4 -25.13 13.18 37.50
C LEU A 4 -23.65 12.95 37.16
N ARG A 5 -23.01 12.03 37.87
CA ARG A 5 -21.69 11.52 37.47
C ARG A 5 -21.89 10.61 36.24
N SER A 6 -21.45 11.06 35.07
CA SER A 6 -21.35 10.19 33.92
C SER A 6 -20.28 9.14 34.20
N ARG A 7 -20.67 7.89 34.36
CA ARG A 7 -19.75 6.75 34.33
C ARG A 7 -19.59 6.31 32.88
N GLY A 8 -18.38 6.46 32.34
CA GLY A 8 -17.94 5.83 31.12
C GLY A 8 -18.41 6.49 29.79
N LEU A 9 -17.49 6.89 28.98
CA LEU A 9 -17.69 7.18 27.57
C LEU A 9 -18.14 5.88 26.87
N GLY A 10 -19.39 5.82 26.45
CA GLY A 10 -19.91 4.69 25.69
C GLY A 10 -21.27 4.14 26.11
N ASP A 11 -21.88 4.67 27.13
CA ASP A 11 -23.19 4.21 27.61
C ASP A 11 -24.37 4.86 26.88
N VAL A 12 -25.46 4.09 26.80
CA VAL A 12 -26.78 4.62 26.42
C VAL A 12 -27.32 5.45 27.55
N TYR A 13 -27.50 6.74 27.34
CA TYR A 13 -28.13 7.60 28.36
C TYR A 13 -29.64 7.42 28.35
N LYS A 14 -30.18 7.11 29.52
CA LYS A 14 -31.63 7.16 29.80
C LYS A 14 -31.92 8.42 30.56
N ARG A 15 -32.78 9.28 30.03
CA ARG A 15 -33.20 10.52 30.70
C ARG A 15 -34.71 10.55 30.83
N GLN A 16 -35.15 11.00 31.99
CA GLN A 16 -36.54 11.33 32.25
C GLN A 16 -36.59 12.73 32.83
N ILE A 17 -37.56 13.51 32.40
CA ILE A 17 -37.86 14.80 33.01
C ILE A 17 -39.16 14.68 33.82
N ARG A 18 -39.25 15.50 34.83
CA ARG A 18 -40.42 15.55 35.72
C ARG A 18 -40.81 17.01 35.91
N ALA A 19 -42.06 17.32 35.59
CA ALA A 19 -42.62 18.60 35.93
C ALA A 19 -42.92 18.64 37.44
N TYR A 20 -42.90 19.80 38.03
CA TYR A 20 -43.36 20.03 39.40
C TYR A 20 -44.21 21.29 39.44
N GLU A 21 -45.20 21.28 40.32
CA GLU A 21 -45.99 22.42 40.68
C GLU A 21 -45.53 22.91 42.07
N LYS A 22 -45.29 24.21 42.19
CA LYS A 22 -44.94 24.82 43.47
C LYS A 22 -46.12 25.61 43.96
N ASN A 23 -46.68 25.18 45.10
CA ASN A 23 -47.75 25.88 45.78
C ASN A 23 -47.26 26.23 47.18
N ASN A 24 -47.04 27.53 47.42
CA ASN A 24 -46.42 28.07 48.65
C ASN A 24 -45.10 27.33 48.97
N ASP A 25 -44.98 26.64 50.08
CA ASP A 25 -43.79 25.94 50.53
C ASP A 25 -43.75 24.45 50.11
N HIS A 26 -44.76 24.00 49.38
CA HIS A 26 -44.85 22.60 48.93
C HIS A 26 -44.54 22.46 47.45
N VAL A 27 -43.68 21.46 47.10
CA VAL A 27 -43.37 21.05 45.74
C VAL A 27 -44.15 19.77 45.45
N LEU A 28 -45.12 19.83 44.58
CA LEU A 28 -45.88 18.67 44.10
C LEU A 28 -45.27 18.13 42.80
N PRO A 29 -44.63 16.97 42.87
CA PRO A 29 -44.01 16.39 41.70
C PRO A 29 -45.05 15.71 40.80
N GLY A 30 -45.07 16.08 39.52
CA GLY A 30 -45.86 15.41 38.48
C GLY A 30 -45.34 14.01 38.14
N ARG A 31 -45.89 13.39 37.11
CA ARG A 31 -45.36 12.10 36.58
C ARG A 31 -44.05 12.33 35.87
N PHE A 32 -43.19 11.30 35.89
CA PHE A 32 -42.01 11.27 35.01
C PHE A 32 -42.45 11.15 33.55
N SER A 33 -41.68 11.76 32.67
CA SER A 33 -41.79 11.50 31.23
C SER A 33 -41.43 10.06 30.89
N ASP A 34 -41.73 9.65 29.70
CA ASP A 34 -41.16 8.41 29.15
C ASP A 34 -39.63 8.43 29.19
N VAL A 35 -39.03 7.26 29.28
CA VAL A 35 -37.57 7.11 29.25
C VAL A 35 -37.06 7.37 27.83
N TYR A 36 -36.33 8.45 27.70
CA TYR A 36 -35.63 8.71 26.44
C TYR A 36 -34.23 8.11 26.49
N SER A 37 -33.92 7.26 25.48
CA SER A 37 -32.62 6.60 25.35
C SER A 37 -31.88 7.14 24.13
N ASP A 38 -30.67 7.62 24.29
CA ASP A 38 -29.81 8.10 23.23
C ASP A 38 -28.45 7.39 23.27
N VAL A 39 -27.79 7.29 22.10
CA VAL A 39 -26.48 6.67 21.95
C VAL A 39 -25.42 7.75 21.86
N THR A 40 -24.44 7.70 22.77
CA THR A 40 -23.27 8.56 22.66
C THR A 40 -22.45 8.17 21.44
N LEU A 41 -22.18 9.12 20.58
CA LEU A 41 -21.32 8.90 19.41
C LEU A 41 -19.86 8.68 19.85
N PRO A 42 -19.12 7.81 19.12
CA PRO A 42 -17.69 7.64 19.34
C PRO A 42 -16.90 8.93 19.22
N GLY A 43 -15.81 9.04 19.98
CA GLY A 43 -14.83 10.11 19.84
C GLY A 43 -14.14 10.09 18.47
N GLN A 44 -13.50 11.21 18.13
CA GLN A 44 -12.70 11.32 16.91
C GLN A 44 -11.48 10.40 16.98
N VAL A 45 -11.17 9.71 15.88
CA VAL A 45 -9.96 8.89 15.74
C VAL A 45 -8.74 9.77 15.47
N ASP A 46 -7.66 9.56 16.20
CA ASP A 46 -6.35 10.09 15.81
C ASP A 46 -5.65 9.13 14.84
N LEU A 47 -5.68 9.45 13.55
CA LEU A 47 -4.96 8.72 12.51
C LEU A 47 -3.47 9.12 12.57
N THR A 48 -2.63 8.30 13.23
CA THR A 48 -1.23 8.64 13.53
C THR A 48 -0.33 8.53 12.32
N ASN A 49 -0.48 7.50 11.48
CA ASN A 49 0.40 7.29 10.34
C ASN A 49 -0.32 6.69 9.13
N VAL A 50 0.14 7.07 7.94
CA VAL A 50 -0.23 6.49 6.65
C VAL A 50 1.03 6.34 5.81
N SER A 51 1.48 5.10 5.57
CA SER A 51 2.75 4.82 4.91
C SER A 51 2.62 3.74 3.84
N ALA A 52 3.37 3.89 2.74
CA ALA A 52 3.43 2.90 1.69
C ALA A 52 4.27 1.69 2.13
N THR A 53 3.70 0.49 2.04
CA THR A 53 4.38 -0.78 2.29
C THR A 53 4.64 -1.51 0.97
N GLY A 54 5.71 -1.08 0.29
CA GLY A 54 6.05 -1.58 -1.04
C GLY A 54 5.43 -0.76 -2.18
N THR A 55 5.07 -1.41 -3.29
CA THR A 55 4.65 -0.75 -4.54
C THR A 55 3.15 -0.81 -4.83
N SER A 56 2.36 -1.40 -3.94
CA SER A 56 0.92 -1.63 -4.17
C SER A 56 0.08 -1.68 -2.89
N SER A 57 0.63 -1.26 -1.76
CA SER A 57 -0.09 -1.27 -0.49
C SER A 57 0.27 -0.08 0.40
N VAL A 58 -0.68 0.30 1.25
CA VAL A 58 -0.58 1.36 2.24
C VAL A 58 -1.01 0.82 3.59
N LYS A 59 -0.20 1.02 4.63
CA LYS A 59 -0.55 0.73 6.01
C LYS A 59 -0.97 2.02 6.71
N LEU A 60 -2.13 1.96 7.35
CA LEU A 60 -2.67 2.99 8.23
C LEU A 60 -2.52 2.52 9.67
N THR A 61 -2.22 3.43 10.59
CA THR A 61 -2.26 3.19 12.04
C THR A 61 -2.90 4.36 12.75
N TRP A 62 -3.60 4.09 13.86
CA TRP A 62 -4.33 5.09 14.63
C TRP A 62 -4.29 4.78 16.12
N GLN A 63 -4.72 5.74 16.95
CA GLN A 63 -4.88 5.57 18.40
C GLN A 63 -6.22 4.93 18.72
N THR A 64 -6.27 4.27 19.88
CA THR A 64 -7.50 3.68 20.40
C THR A 64 -8.55 4.74 20.71
N VAL A 65 -9.82 4.35 20.59
CA VAL A 65 -10.98 5.12 21.06
C VAL A 65 -11.79 4.19 21.94
N ASP A 66 -12.18 4.66 23.12
CA ASP A 66 -12.90 3.84 24.09
C ASP A 66 -14.39 3.67 23.75
N GLY A 67 -14.99 2.57 24.22
CA GLY A 67 -16.43 2.32 24.14
C GLY A 67 -16.97 2.09 22.71
N ILE A 68 -16.16 1.56 21.81
CA ILE A 68 -16.49 1.34 20.40
C ILE A 68 -16.49 -0.14 20.01
N ASN A 69 -17.05 -0.47 18.85
CA ASN A 69 -17.03 -1.81 18.27
C ASN A 69 -15.95 -1.97 17.19
N GLY A 70 -15.40 -0.86 16.64
CA GLY A 70 -14.36 -0.92 15.63
C GLY A 70 -14.23 0.37 14.82
N TYR A 71 -13.61 0.25 13.66
CA TYR A 71 -13.23 1.39 12.81
C TYR A 71 -13.70 1.19 11.37
N MET A 72 -14.06 2.29 10.72
CA MET A 72 -14.37 2.34 9.29
C MET A 72 -13.33 3.18 8.58
N ILE A 73 -12.73 2.62 7.54
CA ILE A 73 -11.65 3.23 6.77
C ILE A 73 -12.21 3.77 5.46
N TYR A 74 -11.90 5.03 5.16
CA TYR A 74 -12.33 5.73 3.97
C TYR A 74 -11.14 6.18 3.14
N ARG A 75 -11.24 6.00 1.83
CA ARG A 75 -10.25 6.46 0.87
C ARG A 75 -10.92 7.40 -0.13
N LEU A 76 -10.22 8.50 -0.48
CA LEU A 76 -10.66 9.42 -1.51
C LEU A 76 -10.69 8.71 -2.88
N ASP A 77 -11.84 8.68 -3.51
CA ASP A 77 -11.98 8.30 -4.91
C ASP A 77 -11.68 9.52 -5.79
N THR A 78 -10.62 9.41 -6.61
CA THR A 78 -10.20 10.52 -7.48
C THR A 78 -11.11 10.75 -8.67
N ALA A 79 -12.04 9.84 -8.95
CA ALA A 79 -12.97 9.95 -10.07
C ALA A 79 -14.12 10.94 -9.76
N ASP A 80 -14.62 10.93 -8.53
CA ASP A 80 -15.75 11.76 -8.09
C ASP A 80 -15.43 12.72 -6.94
N GLY A 81 -14.18 12.71 -6.44
CA GLY A 81 -13.73 13.55 -5.34
C GLY A 81 -14.34 13.20 -3.98
N LYS A 82 -14.99 12.05 -3.82
CA LYS A 82 -15.69 11.63 -2.61
C LYS A 82 -14.92 10.56 -1.83
N TYR A 83 -15.05 10.58 -0.51
CA TYR A 83 -14.54 9.52 0.34
C TYR A 83 -15.46 8.31 0.32
N LYS A 84 -14.94 7.17 -0.15
CA LYS A 84 -15.66 5.88 -0.15
C LYS A 84 -15.09 4.97 0.93
N GLN A 85 -15.97 4.26 1.61
CA GLN A 85 -15.56 3.25 2.60
C GLN A 85 -14.88 2.09 1.88
N VAL A 86 -13.64 1.78 2.28
CA VAL A 86 -12.84 0.69 1.69
C VAL A 86 -12.70 -0.50 2.62
N ALA A 87 -12.91 -0.31 3.93
CA ALA A 87 -12.89 -1.39 4.90
C ALA A 87 -13.64 -1.08 6.18
N THR A 88 -14.00 -2.15 6.91
CA THR A 88 -14.43 -2.11 8.31
C THR A 88 -13.53 -3.02 9.13
N VAL A 89 -12.93 -2.49 10.18
CA VAL A 89 -12.18 -3.24 11.20
C VAL A 89 -13.14 -3.49 12.36
N LYS A 90 -13.61 -4.74 12.51
CA LYS A 90 -14.61 -5.15 13.52
C LYS A 90 -13.96 -5.46 14.89
N SER A 91 -13.01 -4.66 15.31
CA SER A 91 -12.31 -4.80 16.60
C SER A 91 -11.80 -3.45 17.06
N ALA A 92 -12.14 -3.07 18.28
CA ALA A 92 -11.61 -1.87 18.94
C ALA A 92 -10.10 -1.97 19.22
N GLN A 93 -9.57 -3.19 19.33
CA GLN A 93 -8.16 -3.46 19.67
C GLN A 93 -7.24 -3.50 18.44
N THR A 94 -7.80 -3.58 17.25
CA THR A 94 -7.01 -3.57 16.02
C THR A 94 -6.80 -2.13 15.57
N LEU A 95 -5.59 -1.61 15.74
CA LEU A 95 -5.23 -0.21 15.52
C LEU A 95 -4.51 0.02 14.19
N PHE A 96 -4.71 -0.85 13.22
CA PHE A 96 -4.15 -0.73 11.88
C PHE A 96 -5.04 -1.35 10.80
N TYR A 97 -4.81 -0.91 9.57
CA TYR A 97 -5.36 -1.52 8.36
C TYR A 97 -4.34 -1.42 7.23
N THR A 98 -4.32 -2.42 6.34
CA THR A 98 -3.47 -2.41 5.15
C THR A 98 -4.34 -2.46 3.90
N ASP A 99 -4.37 -1.34 3.18
CA ASP A 99 -5.02 -1.24 1.87
C ASP A 99 -4.08 -1.80 0.79
N GLN A 100 -4.59 -2.71 -0.03
CA GLN A 100 -3.81 -3.48 -1.00
C GLN A 100 -4.29 -3.25 -2.44
N LYS A 101 -3.55 -3.78 -3.41
CA LYS A 101 -3.84 -3.71 -4.85
C LYS A 101 -3.92 -2.27 -5.37
N LEU A 102 -3.16 -1.38 -4.76
CA LEU A 102 -3.08 0.02 -5.13
C LEU A 102 -2.10 0.22 -6.30
N ALA A 103 -2.33 1.24 -7.12
CA ALA A 103 -1.47 1.56 -8.25
C ALA A 103 -0.22 2.33 -7.82
N ALA A 104 0.96 1.85 -8.26
CA ALA A 104 2.22 2.56 -8.03
C ALA A 104 2.25 3.93 -8.75
N GLY A 105 2.88 4.90 -8.11
CA GLY A 105 2.99 6.27 -8.62
C GLY A 105 1.81 7.18 -8.30
N LYS A 106 0.75 6.66 -7.71
CA LYS A 106 -0.45 7.42 -7.29
C LYS A 106 -0.33 7.88 -5.84
N THR A 107 -1.01 8.97 -5.53
CA THR A 107 -1.23 9.47 -4.16
C THR A 107 -2.60 9.03 -3.70
N TYR A 108 -2.67 8.54 -2.47
CA TYR A 108 -3.91 8.10 -1.82
C TYR A 108 -4.13 8.89 -0.54
N LYS A 109 -5.37 9.27 -0.29
CA LYS A 109 -5.81 10.04 0.88
C LYS A 109 -6.80 9.23 1.68
N TYR A 110 -6.67 9.27 3.00
CA TYR A 110 -7.46 8.45 3.90
C TYR A 110 -8.02 9.26 5.05
N LYS A 111 -9.17 8.80 5.54
CA LYS A 111 -9.80 9.17 6.82
C LYS A 111 -10.28 7.90 7.52
N VAL A 112 -10.31 7.93 8.84
CA VAL A 112 -10.83 6.84 9.67
C VAL A 112 -11.85 7.42 10.62
N CYS A 113 -12.93 6.70 10.89
CA CYS A 113 -13.82 7.00 12.01
C CYS A 113 -14.06 5.75 12.83
N ALA A 114 -14.28 5.91 14.13
CA ALA A 114 -14.76 4.86 15.01
C ALA A 114 -16.27 4.65 14.84
N TYR A 115 -16.78 3.46 15.16
CA TYR A 115 -18.20 3.21 15.19
C TYR A 115 -18.61 2.39 16.42
N LYS A 116 -19.82 2.63 16.89
CA LYS A 116 -20.49 1.87 17.92
C LYS A 116 -21.77 1.27 17.36
N THR A 117 -22.02 0.00 17.67
CA THR A 117 -23.26 -0.68 17.27
C THR A 117 -24.26 -0.67 18.41
N TYR A 118 -25.46 -0.21 18.15
CA TYR A 118 -26.58 -0.24 19.06
C TYR A 118 -27.85 -0.60 18.31
N LYS A 119 -28.61 -1.62 18.78
CA LYS A 119 -29.80 -2.16 18.11
C LYS A 119 -29.56 -2.40 16.62
N ASP A 120 -28.50 -3.15 16.30
CA ASP A 120 -28.06 -3.53 14.94
C ASP A 120 -27.73 -2.36 13.99
N LYS A 121 -27.69 -1.14 14.49
CA LYS A 121 -27.32 0.06 13.74
C LYS A 121 -25.95 0.58 14.17
N ASN A 122 -25.12 0.92 13.17
CA ASN A 122 -23.80 1.51 13.41
C ASN A 122 -23.89 3.04 13.49
N TYR A 123 -23.47 3.59 14.61
CA TYR A 123 -23.34 5.03 14.87
C TYR A 123 -21.87 5.42 14.73
N LYS A 124 -21.60 6.34 13.81
CA LYS A 124 -20.23 6.77 13.47
C LYS A 124 -19.85 8.00 14.29
N GLY A 125 -18.61 8.02 14.77
CA GLY A 125 -17.97 9.19 15.32
C GLY A 125 -17.47 10.15 14.22
N ALA A 126 -16.84 11.24 14.62
CA ALA A 126 -16.20 12.17 13.71
C ALA A 126 -15.04 11.50 12.97
N TYR A 127 -14.83 11.93 11.71
CA TYR A 127 -13.68 11.46 10.93
C TYR A 127 -12.38 12.02 11.49
N SER A 128 -11.30 11.25 11.40
CA SER A 128 -9.95 11.73 11.63
C SER A 128 -9.59 12.88 10.68
N THR A 129 -8.53 13.59 11.01
CA THR A 129 -7.84 14.43 10.02
C THR A 129 -7.42 13.60 8.81
N GLU A 130 -7.41 14.21 7.63
CA GLU A 130 -6.94 13.57 6.40
C GLU A 130 -5.44 13.35 6.47
N LYS A 131 -4.99 12.15 6.08
CA LYS A 131 -3.57 11.88 5.79
C LYS A 131 -3.42 11.30 4.39
N GLN A 132 -2.28 11.59 3.76
CA GLN A 132 -2.01 11.14 2.41
C GLN A 132 -0.63 10.47 2.28
N VAL A 133 -0.51 9.60 1.28
CA VAL A 133 0.73 8.91 0.95
C VAL A 133 0.85 8.69 -0.55
N LYS A 134 2.04 8.87 -1.09
CA LYS A 134 2.37 8.54 -2.48
C LYS A 134 3.06 7.18 -2.54
N ILE A 135 2.51 6.24 -3.29
CA ILE A 135 3.17 4.96 -3.57
C ILE A 135 4.25 5.18 -4.63
N LYS A 136 5.50 4.91 -4.27
CA LYS A 136 6.62 5.06 -5.21
C LYS A 136 6.49 4.06 -6.36
N LYS A 137 6.71 4.52 -7.58
CA LYS A 137 6.82 3.65 -8.75
C LYS A 137 8.16 2.93 -8.72
N THR A 138 8.17 1.63 -9.01
CA THR A 138 9.44 0.92 -9.17
C THR A 138 10.13 1.39 -10.43
N GLU A 139 11.28 2.00 -10.27
CA GLU A 139 12.10 2.40 -11.40
C GLU A 139 12.78 1.18 -12.04
N LYS A 140 12.77 1.16 -13.36
CA LYS A 140 13.52 0.19 -14.14
C LYS A 140 15.02 0.50 -14.04
N PRO A 141 15.91 -0.52 -14.04
CA PRO A 141 17.33 -0.26 -14.11
C PRO A 141 17.71 0.54 -15.37
N ALA A 142 18.77 1.31 -15.26
CA ALA A 142 19.32 2.00 -16.42
C ALA A 142 19.77 1.01 -17.52
N LYS A 143 19.89 1.50 -18.74
CA LYS A 143 20.45 0.76 -19.86
C LYS A 143 21.89 0.31 -19.54
N VAL A 144 22.24 -0.93 -19.87
CA VAL A 144 23.65 -1.36 -19.89
C VAL A 144 24.37 -0.55 -20.99
N LYS A 145 25.32 0.28 -20.60
CA LYS A 145 25.95 1.25 -21.52
C LYS A 145 26.77 0.54 -22.60
N THR A 146 27.76 -0.26 -22.19
CA THR A 146 28.71 -0.92 -23.13
C THR A 146 28.86 -2.38 -22.71
N ILE A 147 28.95 -3.26 -23.73
CA ILE A 147 29.37 -4.64 -23.55
C ILE A 147 30.71 -4.82 -24.25
N LYS A 148 31.63 -5.51 -23.62
CA LYS A 148 32.92 -5.93 -24.15
C LYS A 148 32.84 -7.42 -24.46
N LEU A 149 33.41 -7.81 -25.63
CA LEU A 149 33.44 -9.20 -26.05
C LEU A 149 34.90 -9.63 -26.21
N SER A 150 35.21 -10.86 -25.80
CA SER A 150 36.48 -11.52 -26.03
C SER A 150 36.27 -12.98 -26.41
N THR A 151 37.20 -13.57 -27.17
CA THR A 151 37.12 -14.97 -27.61
C THR A 151 38.30 -15.76 -27.07
N LYS A 152 38.04 -16.97 -26.57
CA LYS A 152 39.05 -17.97 -26.23
C LYS A 152 38.39 -19.35 -26.22
N ASP A 153 39.10 -20.38 -26.76
CA ASP A 153 38.68 -21.80 -26.70
C ASP A 153 37.26 -22.05 -27.26
N ALA A 154 36.99 -21.56 -28.48
CA ALA A 154 35.65 -21.64 -29.09
C ALA A 154 34.51 -21.12 -28.21
N ALA A 155 34.80 -20.09 -27.42
CA ALA A 155 33.84 -19.42 -26.54
C ALA A 155 33.94 -17.91 -26.68
N VAL A 156 32.85 -17.21 -26.34
CA VAL A 156 32.76 -15.75 -26.21
C VAL A 156 32.46 -15.40 -24.75
N THR A 157 33.31 -14.58 -24.17
CA THR A 157 33.03 -13.93 -22.90
C THR A 157 32.39 -12.56 -23.15
N VAL A 158 31.21 -12.34 -22.63
CA VAL A 158 30.46 -11.09 -22.67
C VAL A 158 30.58 -10.42 -21.30
N GLN A 159 31.13 -9.20 -21.27
CA GLN A 159 31.32 -8.42 -20.01
C GLN A 159 30.66 -7.06 -20.14
N TRP A 160 30.21 -6.51 -19.00
CA TRP A 160 29.57 -5.18 -18.93
C TRP A 160 29.80 -4.53 -17.59
N SER A 161 29.55 -3.23 -17.50
CA SER A 161 29.64 -2.49 -16.25
C SER A 161 28.40 -2.71 -15.40
N LYS A 162 28.59 -2.76 -14.07
CA LYS A 162 27.49 -2.85 -13.09
C LYS A 162 26.50 -1.70 -13.27
N VAL A 163 25.21 -2.04 -13.28
CA VAL A 163 24.11 -1.05 -13.30
C VAL A 163 23.57 -0.92 -11.87
N SER A 164 23.54 0.31 -11.36
CA SER A 164 23.04 0.58 -10.01
C SER A 164 21.60 0.11 -9.83
N GLY A 165 21.31 -0.53 -8.70
CA GLY A 165 19.98 -1.06 -8.37
C GLY A 165 19.54 -2.26 -9.21
N ALA A 166 20.38 -2.81 -10.08
CA ALA A 166 20.08 -4.05 -10.78
C ALA A 166 20.22 -5.26 -9.85
N THR A 167 19.27 -6.18 -9.94
CA THR A 167 19.30 -7.50 -9.24
C THR A 167 20.04 -8.54 -10.08
N GLY A 168 20.08 -8.35 -11.40
CA GLY A 168 20.75 -9.24 -12.33
C GLY A 168 20.63 -8.76 -13.78
N TYR A 169 21.11 -9.59 -14.69
CA TYR A 169 21.21 -9.29 -16.12
C TYR A 169 20.71 -10.45 -16.95
N GLN A 170 20.16 -10.15 -18.10
CA GLN A 170 19.81 -11.13 -19.14
C GLN A 170 20.69 -10.91 -20.37
N VAL A 171 21.35 -11.98 -20.80
CA VAL A 171 22.19 -12.00 -21.99
C VAL A 171 21.40 -12.61 -23.16
N TYR A 172 21.43 -11.94 -24.28
CA TYR A 172 20.75 -12.36 -25.50
C TYR A 172 21.76 -12.51 -26.66
N ARG A 173 21.55 -13.52 -27.48
CA ARG A 173 22.32 -13.77 -28.66
C ARG A 173 21.40 -13.80 -29.89
N LEU A 174 21.86 -13.26 -31.00
CA LEU A 174 21.15 -13.33 -32.28
C LEU A 174 21.10 -14.78 -32.76
N ASN A 175 19.90 -15.27 -33.02
CA ASN A 175 19.69 -16.49 -33.76
C ASN A 175 19.65 -16.14 -35.24
N THR A 176 20.68 -16.57 -35.98
CA THR A 176 20.84 -16.22 -37.42
C THR A 176 19.80 -16.89 -38.31
N LYS A 177 19.23 -18.02 -37.91
CA LYS A 177 18.16 -18.69 -38.66
C LYS A 177 16.83 -17.92 -38.60
N THR A 178 16.51 -17.30 -37.45
CA THR A 178 15.23 -16.61 -37.23
C THR A 178 15.34 -15.08 -37.27
N GLY A 179 16.57 -14.53 -37.34
CA GLY A 179 16.79 -13.08 -37.23
C GLY A 179 16.43 -12.47 -35.84
N LYS A 180 16.05 -13.28 -34.86
CA LYS A 180 15.60 -12.80 -33.55
C LYS A 180 16.65 -13.02 -32.46
N TYR A 181 16.68 -12.10 -31.47
CA TYR A 181 17.50 -12.25 -30.26
C TYR A 181 16.82 -13.17 -29.28
N THR A 182 17.47 -14.27 -28.90
CA THR A 182 17.01 -15.21 -27.90
C THR A 182 17.80 -15.05 -26.59
N LYS A 183 17.11 -15.14 -25.43
CA LYS A 183 17.77 -15.14 -24.13
C LYS A 183 18.56 -16.43 -23.96
N ILE A 184 19.87 -16.30 -23.72
CA ILE A 184 20.77 -17.45 -23.52
C ILE A 184 21.20 -17.61 -22.06
N ALA A 185 21.12 -16.54 -21.25
CA ALA A 185 21.45 -16.60 -19.83
C ALA A 185 20.73 -15.53 -19.01
N ALA A 186 20.59 -15.80 -17.70
CA ALA A 186 20.28 -14.82 -16.67
C ALA A 186 21.32 -14.97 -15.54
N VAL A 187 22.04 -13.90 -15.23
CA VAL A 187 23.17 -13.93 -14.28
C VAL A 187 23.08 -12.75 -13.30
N LYS A 188 23.65 -12.93 -12.11
CA LYS A 188 23.77 -11.84 -11.11
C LYS A 188 25.04 -11.02 -11.31
N GLY A 189 26.10 -11.63 -11.83
CA GLY A 189 27.37 -10.99 -12.14
C GLY A 189 27.33 -10.13 -13.41
N THR A 190 28.47 -9.53 -13.73
CA THR A 190 28.65 -8.63 -14.88
C THR A 190 29.39 -9.29 -16.04
N SER A 191 29.41 -10.61 -16.08
CA SER A 191 30.06 -11.42 -17.12
C SER A 191 29.28 -12.71 -17.36
N TYR A 192 29.35 -13.18 -18.61
CA TYR A 192 28.83 -14.46 -19.04
C TYR A 192 29.70 -15.08 -20.12
N ARG A 193 30.08 -16.37 -19.98
CA ARG A 193 30.84 -17.12 -20.98
C ARG A 193 29.91 -18.03 -21.77
N ASN A 194 29.82 -17.79 -23.07
CA ASN A 194 29.05 -18.61 -24.00
C ASN A 194 30.02 -19.57 -24.71
N THR A 195 29.88 -20.86 -24.46
CA THR A 195 30.81 -21.92 -24.93
C THR A 195 30.22 -22.70 -26.09
N LYS A 196 31.03 -23.64 -26.65
CA LYS A 196 30.67 -24.54 -27.75
C LYS A 196 30.23 -23.80 -28.99
N LEU A 197 30.95 -22.74 -29.34
CA LEU A 197 30.68 -21.93 -30.51
C LEU A 197 31.51 -22.41 -31.71
N LYS A 198 30.96 -22.24 -32.91
CA LYS A 198 31.70 -22.59 -34.15
C LYS A 198 32.81 -21.57 -34.39
N LYS A 199 34.06 -22.04 -34.56
CA LYS A 199 35.20 -21.22 -34.97
C LYS A 199 34.90 -20.58 -36.33
N GLY A 200 35.41 -19.38 -36.57
CA GLY A 200 35.17 -18.62 -37.79
C GLY A 200 33.80 -17.95 -37.90
N ALA A 201 32.82 -18.34 -37.06
CA ALA A 201 31.49 -17.76 -37.10
C ALA A 201 31.42 -16.45 -36.31
N THR A 202 30.55 -15.53 -36.74
CA THR A 202 30.30 -14.25 -36.06
C THR A 202 29.03 -14.35 -35.20
N TYR A 203 29.15 -13.96 -33.93
CA TYR A 203 28.05 -13.94 -32.97
C TYR A 203 27.77 -12.51 -32.51
N ARG A 204 26.47 -12.19 -32.35
CA ARG A 204 26.00 -10.88 -31.90
C ARG A 204 25.27 -11.00 -30.58
N TYR A 205 25.60 -10.11 -29.65
CA TYR A 205 25.05 -10.10 -28.29
C TYR A 205 24.46 -8.74 -27.91
N LYS A 206 23.49 -8.77 -27.02
CA LYS A 206 23.00 -7.62 -26.27
C LYS A 206 22.62 -8.05 -24.85
N VAL A 207 22.69 -7.13 -23.91
CA VAL A 207 22.43 -7.37 -22.50
C VAL A 207 21.44 -6.36 -21.99
N ARG A 208 20.58 -6.74 -21.07
CA ARG A 208 19.77 -5.82 -20.29
C ARG A 208 19.85 -6.15 -18.80
N ALA A 209 19.80 -5.11 -17.96
CA ALA A 209 19.65 -5.26 -16.52
C ALA A 209 18.19 -5.49 -16.14
N TYR A 210 17.94 -6.16 -15.01
CA TYR A 210 16.62 -6.21 -14.39
C TYR A 210 16.71 -5.97 -12.89
N LYS A 211 15.61 -5.46 -12.32
CA LYS A 211 15.40 -5.30 -10.87
C LYS A 211 14.20 -6.14 -10.46
N THR A 212 14.38 -6.99 -9.45
CA THR A 212 13.29 -7.79 -8.87
C THR A 212 12.73 -7.10 -7.65
N VAL A 213 11.43 -6.85 -7.64
CA VAL A 213 10.68 -6.30 -6.50
C VAL A 213 9.42 -7.12 -6.34
N ASN A 214 9.16 -7.64 -5.14
CA ASN A 214 8.00 -8.49 -4.84
C ASN A 214 7.82 -9.63 -5.86
N LYS A 215 8.88 -10.37 -6.15
CA LYS A 215 8.93 -11.49 -7.12
C LYS A 215 8.64 -11.09 -8.58
N LYS A 216 8.49 -9.81 -8.90
CA LYS A 216 8.27 -9.29 -10.26
C LYS A 216 9.53 -8.62 -10.79
N ASN A 217 9.91 -8.94 -12.05
CA ASN A 217 11.06 -8.36 -12.71
C ASN A 217 10.69 -7.11 -13.52
N TYR A 218 11.45 -6.05 -13.31
CA TYR A 218 11.39 -4.79 -14.05
C TYR A 218 12.65 -4.68 -14.91
N TYR A 219 12.49 -4.64 -16.23
CA TYR A 219 13.60 -4.69 -17.16
C TYR A 219 14.02 -3.31 -17.64
N GLY A 220 15.31 -3.05 -17.62
CA GLY A 220 15.94 -1.92 -18.30
C GLY A 220 15.96 -2.08 -19.82
N ALA A 221 16.36 -1.03 -20.52
CA ALA A 221 16.59 -1.08 -21.95
C ALA A 221 17.79 -1.99 -22.28
N PHE A 222 17.80 -2.57 -23.47
CA PHE A 222 18.94 -3.34 -23.95
C PHE A 222 20.16 -2.45 -24.23
N SER A 223 21.38 -2.99 -24.04
CA SER A 223 22.61 -2.42 -24.54
C SER A 223 22.55 -2.28 -26.09
N ASN A 224 23.46 -1.53 -26.64
CA ASN A 224 23.77 -1.66 -28.06
C ASN A 224 24.20 -3.10 -28.36
N THR A 225 23.97 -3.52 -29.58
CA THR A 225 24.44 -4.81 -30.07
C THR A 225 25.93 -4.75 -30.38
N THR A 226 26.67 -5.77 -29.96
CA THR A 226 28.10 -5.93 -30.29
C THR A 226 28.30 -7.29 -30.91
N ALA A 227 29.16 -7.36 -31.91
CA ALA A 227 29.49 -8.57 -32.66
C ALA A 227 30.97 -8.97 -32.47
N ILE A 228 31.23 -10.27 -32.53
CA ILE A 228 32.60 -10.82 -32.51
C ILE A 228 32.69 -12.09 -33.35
N LYS A 229 33.80 -12.26 -34.06
CA LYS A 229 34.14 -13.50 -34.77
C LYS A 229 34.93 -14.41 -33.84
N VAL A 230 34.51 -15.67 -33.70
CA VAL A 230 35.17 -16.65 -32.82
C VAL A 230 36.46 -17.11 -33.49
N LYS A 231 37.57 -17.05 -32.76
CA LYS A 231 38.88 -17.55 -33.20
C LYS A 231 39.04 -19.04 -32.92
#